data_aea8e111fad0c94501c1f6fb9059bd96
#
_entry.id   aea8e111fad0c94501c1f6fb9059bd96
#
_cell.length_a   1.000
_cell.length_b   1.000
_cell.length_c   1.000
_cell.angle_alpha   90.00
_cell.angle_beta   90.00
_cell.angle_gamma   90.00
#
_symmetry.space_group_name_H-M   'P 1'
#
loop_
_entity.id
_entity.type
_entity.pdbx_description
1 polymer ?
#
loop_
_entity_poly.entity_id
_entity_poly.type
_entity_poly.pdbx_seq_one_letter_code
_entity_poly.pdbx_strand_id
1 'polypeptide(L)'
;MPEAHPLILALVSYLEHDALPAIVLDTDYNILAANAAYRRQFGRHDQAPLGEKCHKVSHHYAVPCDQAGEHCPMRKAWDSKVPERVLHVHHTPRGPEHVDVELRPILDEQGRVVAFVERLTTITLASAQPQEQGLVGRAPAFKAALASLQRAAPAQIPVLLQGESGSGKELFARAVHMGSPRANGPLVVVDCTGLTESLFESELFGYEKGAFTGANQRKIGLAEAAHGGTLFLDEIGEVPLAMQVKLLRLIESGSFRPVGSLRTVHSDFRLVSATHKPLKQMVAEGTFREDLYYRISGFPIRLPALRERVEDLPLLAQSLLQRMAGKPTPRLSDDALQQLELHPFPGNIRELRNILERARLFADDGLIRPEHLPEDIGPAGAFTTGGRRSNLGELAQALEQFKGSRSELASHLGMSERTLYRRLKALGLN
;
A
#
# COMPACT_ATOMS: atom_id res chain seq x y z
N MET A 1 -21.98 9.20 -41.59
CA MET A 1 -21.16 9.75 -40.48
C MET A 1 -21.45 11.24 -40.45
N PRO A 2 -21.85 11.86 -39.36
CA PRO A 2 -21.87 13.31 -39.27
C PRO A 2 -20.46 13.82 -39.59
N GLU A 3 -20.35 14.90 -40.39
CA GLU A 3 -19.09 15.50 -40.78
C GLU A 3 -18.28 15.79 -39.50
N ALA A 4 -17.18 15.07 -39.34
CA ALA A 4 -16.32 15.24 -38.16
C ALA A 4 -15.79 16.68 -38.17
N HIS A 5 -15.96 17.41 -37.08
CA HIS A 5 -15.52 18.79 -36.95
C HIS A 5 -14.04 18.89 -37.34
N PRO A 6 -13.59 19.86 -38.17
CA PRO A 6 -12.22 19.94 -38.69
C PRO A 6 -11.15 19.86 -37.60
N LEU A 7 -11.41 20.39 -36.41
CA LEU A 7 -10.52 20.30 -35.25
C LEU A 7 -10.30 18.83 -34.83
N ILE A 8 -11.32 17.97 -34.94
CA ILE A 8 -11.21 16.55 -34.55
C ILE A 8 -10.29 15.81 -35.54
N LEU A 9 -10.40 16.09 -36.83
CA LEU A 9 -9.55 15.46 -37.86
C LEU A 9 -8.08 15.80 -37.68
N ALA A 10 -7.76 17.08 -37.43
CA ALA A 10 -6.41 17.52 -37.14
C ALA A 10 -5.83 16.88 -35.88
N LEU A 11 -6.65 16.77 -34.83
CA LEU A 11 -6.28 16.17 -33.57
C LEU A 11 -6.04 14.65 -33.71
N VAL A 12 -6.85 13.94 -34.46
CA VAL A 12 -6.68 12.51 -34.75
C VAL A 12 -5.34 12.25 -35.42
N SER A 13 -4.99 13.06 -36.45
CA SER A 13 -3.70 12.96 -37.13
C SER A 13 -2.51 13.21 -36.18
N TYR A 14 -2.62 14.20 -35.32
CA TYR A 14 -1.60 14.50 -34.31
C TYR A 14 -1.41 13.35 -33.31
N LEU A 15 -2.50 12.79 -32.81
CA LEU A 15 -2.47 11.74 -31.80
C LEU A 15 -2.00 10.38 -32.34
N GLU A 16 -2.13 10.10 -33.65
CA GLU A 16 -1.70 8.82 -34.23
C GLU A 16 -0.21 8.53 -33.98
N HIS A 17 0.63 9.57 -33.90
CA HIS A 17 2.05 9.46 -33.65
C HIS A 17 2.44 9.56 -32.15
N ASP A 18 1.47 9.75 -31.26
CA ASP A 18 1.75 9.77 -29.82
C ASP A 18 2.16 8.36 -29.33
N ALA A 19 3.26 8.30 -28.59
CA ALA A 19 3.75 7.05 -28.00
C ALA A 19 2.82 6.49 -26.91
N LEU A 20 2.05 7.37 -26.27
CA LEU A 20 1.07 6.97 -25.24
C LEU A 20 -0.27 6.56 -25.88
N PRO A 21 -0.93 5.54 -25.35
CA PRO A 21 -2.29 5.21 -25.75
C PRO A 21 -3.22 6.40 -25.58
N ALA A 22 -3.93 6.77 -26.64
CA ALA A 22 -4.82 7.92 -26.65
C ALA A 22 -6.08 7.65 -27.48
N ILE A 23 -7.21 8.21 -27.00
CA ILE A 23 -8.50 8.22 -27.69
C ILE A 23 -9.09 9.63 -27.72
N VAL A 24 -9.94 9.88 -28.72
CA VAL A 24 -10.81 11.05 -28.77
C VAL A 24 -12.22 10.59 -28.47
N LEU A 25 -12.90 11.26 -27.56
CA LEU A 25 -14.25 10.97 -27.12
C LEU A 25 -15.19 12.13 -27.47
N ASP A 26 -16.43 11.81 -27.86
CA ASP A 26 -17.49 12.82 -27.87
C ASP A 26 -18.06 13.04 -26.46
N THR A 27 -19.06 13.92 -26.38
CA THR A 27 -19.76 14.27 -25.16
C THR A 27 -20.66 13.16 -24.61
N ASP A 28 -20.90 12.12 -25.43
CA ASP A 28 -21.71 10.95 -25.10
C ASP A 28 -20.87 9.70 -24.85
N TYR A 29 -19.58 9.84 -24.53
CA TYR A 29 -18.63 8.75 -24.26
C TYR A 29 -18.28 7.87 -25.48
N ASN A 30 -18.71 8.22 -26.71
CA ASN A 30 -18.34 7.43 -27.88
C ASN A 30 -16.87 7.71 -28.27
N ILE A 31 -16.15 6.66 -28.65
CA ILE A 31 -14.80 6.74 -29.15
C ILE A 31 -14.87 7.19 -30.61
N LEU A 32 -14.40 8.42 -30.88
CA LEU A 32 -14.31 9.01 -32.22
C LEU A 32 -13.02 8.62 -32.94
N ALA A 33 -11.94 8.41 -32.18
CA ALA A 33 -10.65 7.98 -32.70
C ALA A 33 -9.84 7.26 -31.62
N ALA A 34 -8.93 6.39 -32.05
CA ALA A 34 -7.97 5.70 -31.20
C ALA A 34 -6.65 5.56 -31.92
N ASN A 35 -5.53 5.97 -31.31
CA ASN A 35 -4.21 5.87 -31.90
C ASN A 35 -3.67 4.42 -31.92
N ALA A 36 -2.56 4.20 -32.61
CA ALA A 36 -1.93 2.89 -32.72
C ALA A 36 -1.54 2.29 -31.36
N ALA A 37 -1.09 3.13 -30.42
CA ALA A 37 -0.72 2.68 -29.06
C ALA A 37 -1.93 2.17 -28.28
N TYR A 38 -3.06 2.85 -28.36
CA TYR A 38 -4.33 2.41 -27.73
C TYR A 38 -4.81 1.09 -28.33
N ARG A 39 -4.82 0.97 -29.68
CA ARG A 39 -5.22 -0.27 -30.34
C ARG A 39 -4.37 -1.46 -29.90
N ARG A 40 -3.06 -1.28 -29.76
CA ARG A 40 -2.16 -2.32 -29.24
C ARG A 40 -2.49 -2.69 -27.79
N GLN A 41 -2.71 -1.71 -26.93
CA GLN A 41 -2.99 -1.94 -25.50
C GLN A 41 -4.26 -2.75 -25.28
N PHE A 42 -5.31 -2.51 -26.10
CA PHE A 42 -6.60 -3.19 -25.98
C PHE A 42 -6.79 -4.36 -26.95
N GLY A 43 -5.70 -4.84 -27.60
CA GLY A 43 -5.71 -6.01 -28.48
C GLY A 43 -6.52 -5.83 -29.78
N ARG A 44 -6.71 -4.59 -30.23
CA ARG A 44 -7.50 -4.24 -31.41
C ARG A 44 -6.61 -3.73 -32.55
N HIS A 45 -5.61 -4.54 -32.94
CA HIS A 45 -4.59 -4.16 -33.90
C HIS A 45 -5.15 -3.68 -35.24
N ASP A 46 -6.19 -4.34 -35.74
CA ASP A 46 -6.73 -4.12 -37.08
C ASP A 46 -7.97 -3.23 -37.13
N GLN A 47 -8.61 -2.99 -35.96
CA GLN A 47 -9.85 -2.22 -35.91
C GLN A 47 -9.90 -1.32 -34.68
N ALA A 48 -9.98 0.01 -34.91
CA ALA A 48 -10.25 0.95 -33.84
C ALA A 48 -11.69 0.74 -33.30
N PRO A 49 -11.93 0.88 -31.98
CA PRO A 49 -13.27 0.72 -31.38
C PRO A 49 -14.15 1.97 -31.62
N LEU A 50 -14.26 2.41 -32.88
CA LEU A 50 -14.98 3.62 -33.25
C LEU A 50 -16.48 3.46 -33.00
N GLY A 51 -17.08 4.46 -32.35
CA GLY A 51 -18.51 4.46 -31.99
C GLY A 51 -18.83 3.60 -30.76
N GLU A 52 -17.87 2.84 -30.20
CA GLU A 52 -18.08 2.14 -28.95
C GLU A 52 -17.93 3.11 -27.76
N LYS A 53 -18.57 2.81 -26.65
CA LYS A 53 -18.49 3.60 -25.41
C LYS A 53 -17.17 3.32 -24.68
N CYS A 54 -16.45 4.35 -24.23
CA CYS A 54 -15.15 4.17 -23.54
C CYS A 54 -15.27 3.28 -22.31
N HIS A 55 -16.30 3.47 -21.47
CA HIS A 55 -16.55 2.64 -20.29
C HIS A 55 -16.80 1.17 -20.61
N LYS A 56 -17.36 0.85 -21.78
CA LYS A 56 -17.59 -0.52 -22.24
C LYS A 56 -16.29 -1.19 -22.69
N VAL A 57 -15.43 -0.43 -23.39
CA VAL A 57 -14.15 -0.94 -23.91
C VAL A 57 -13.12 -1.09 -22.79
N SER A 58 -12.98 -0.08 -21.94
CA SER A 58 -11.90 -0.02 -20.94
C SER A 58 -12.27 -0.69 -19.61
N HIS A 59 -13.54 -0.66 -19.19
CA HIS A 59 -13.99 -1.16 -17.90
C HIS A 59 -14.93 -2.35 -17.97
N HIS A 60 -15.47 -2.67 -19.17
CA HIS A 60 -16.55 -3.64 -19.38
C HIS A 60 -17.85 -3.27 -18.63
N TYR A 61 -18.10 -1.97 -18.39
CA TYR A 61 -19.31 -1.48 -17.74
C TYR A 61 -20.43 -1.23 -18.76
N ALA A 62 -21.67 -1.55 -18.36
CA ALA A 62 -22.86 -1.28 -19.16
C ALA A 62 -23.27 0.20 -19.11
N VAL A 63 -22.85 0.93 -18.09
CA VAL A 63 -23.16 2.34 -17.81
C VAL A 63 -21.85 3.14 -17.61
N PRO A 64 -21.87 4.48 -17.71
CA PRO A 64 -20.71 5.32 -17.43
C PRO A 64 -20.08 5.04 -16.06
N CYS A 65 -18.77 5.28 -15.92
CA CYS A 65 -17.99 4.93 -14.73
C CYS A 65 -18.56 5.54 -13.43
N ASP A 66 -19.07 6.78 -13.48
CA ASP A 66 -19.69 7.47 -12.35
C ASP A 66 -21.00 6.84 -11.90
N GLN A 67 -21.70 6.17 -12.79
CA GLN A 67 -22.92 5.40 -12.48
C GLN A 67 -22.60 3.96 -12.05
N ALA A 68 -21.38 3.47 -12.37
CA ALA A 68 -20.89 2.17 -11.95
C ALA A 68 -20.14 2.21 -10.60
N GLY A 69 -20.13 3.36 -9.91
CA GLY A 69 -19.48 3.54 -8.60
C GLY A 69 -17.98 3.94 -8.67
N GLU A 70 -17.48 4.27 -9.87
CA GLU A 70 -16.12 4.79 -10.05
C GLU A 70 -16.15 6.29 -10.38
N HIS A 71 -14.99 6.96 -10.20
CA HIS A 71 -14.86 8.37 -10.50
C HIS A 71 -14.57 8.60 -11.98
N CYS A 72 -15.55 9.16 -12.74
CA CYS A 72 -15.35 9.50 -14.14
C CYS A 72 -14.72 10.89 -14.29
N PRO A 73 -13.60 11.07 -15.00
CA PRO A 73 -13.00 12.39 -15.19
C PRO A 73 -13.78 13.29 -16.15
N MET A 74 -14.63 12.72 -17.03
CA MET A 74 -15.30 13.45 -18.11
C MET A 74 -16.25 14.52 -17.58
N ARG A 75 -17.10 14.19 -16.63
CA ARG A 75 -18.09 15.14 -16.07
C ARG A 75 -17.40 16.34 -15.42
N LYS A 76 -16.36 16.08 -14.64
CA LYS A 76 -15.61 17.14 -13.96
C LYS A 76 -14.82 18.00 -14.96
N ALA A 77 -14.18 17.39 -15.96
CA ALA A 77 -13.51 18.12 -17.03
C ALA A 77 -14.49 18.94 -17.90
N TRP A 78 -15.73 18.46 -18.07
CA TRP A 78 -16.78 19.20 -18.74
C TRP A 78 -17.15 20.48 -18.00
N ASP A 79 -17.43 20.37 -16.70
CA ASP A 79 -17.89 21.47 -15.88
C ASP A 79 -16.77 22.52 -15.66
N SER A 80 -15.55 22.04 -15.39
CA SER A 80 -14.40 22.90 -15.08
C SER A 80 -13.69 23.45 -16.33
N LYS A 81 -13.85 22.81 -17.48
CA LYS A 81 -13.14 23.07 -18.75
C LYS A 81 -11.62 23.01 -18.63
N VAL A 82 -11.11 22.30 -17.63
CA VAL A 82 -9.68 22.06 -17.42
C VAL A 82 -9.39 20.56 -17.46
N PRO A 83 -8.11 20.17 -17.74
CA PRO A 83 -7.73 18.76 -17.68
C PRO A 83 -8.01 18.14 -16.33
N GLU A 84 -8.55 16.92 -16.32
CA GLU A 84 -8.76 16.10 -15.15
C GLU A 84 -7.95 14.82 -15.23
N ARG A 85 -7.55 14.30 -14.06
CA ARG A 85 -6.70 13.12 -13.96
C ARG A 85 -7.23 12.17 -12.89
N VAL A 86 -7.35 10.89 -13.24
CA VAL A 86 -7.88 9.85 -12.34
C VAL A 86 -7.15 8.53 -12.55
N LEU A 87 -6.99 7.77 -11.48
CA LEU A 87 -6.45 6.43 -11.53
C LEU A 87 -7.61 5.43 -11.66
N HIS A 88 -7.63 4.68 -12.76
CA HIS A 88 -8.59 3.62 -13.02
C HIS A 88 -7.94 2.24 -13.06
N VAL A 89 -8.78 1.20 -13.03
CA VAL A 89 -8.40 -0.16 -13.43
C VAL A 89 -9.04 -0.43 -14.78
N HIS A 90 -8.23 -0.56 -15.83
CA HIS A 90 -8.68 -0.92 -17.16
C HIS A 90 -8.50 -2.41 -17.42
N HIS A 91 -9.46 -3.01 -18.13
CA HIS A 91 -9.40 -4.40 -18.55
C HIS A 91 -8.73 -4.49 -19.92
N THR A 92 -7.53 -5.04 -19.95
CA THR A 92 -6.75 -5.29 -21.17
C THR A 92 -6.70 -6.78 -21.48
N PRO A 93 -6.23 -7.21 -22.67
CA PRO A 93 -6.00 -8.64 -22.94
C PRO A 93 -5.02 -9.33 -21.98
N ARG A 94 -4.18 -8.55 -21.28
CA ARG A 94 -3.27 -9.04 -20.23
C ARG A 94 -3.96 -9.17 -18.86
N GLY A 95 -5.22 -8.73 -18.76
CA GLY A 95 -6.02 -8.66 -17.54
C GLY A 95 -6.20 -7.23 -17.02
N PRO A 96 -6.72 -7.05 -15.79
CA PRO A 96 -6.89 -5.74 -15.18
C PRO A 96 -5.55 -5.06 -14.88
N GLU A 97 -5.39 -3.80 -15.30
CA GLU A 97 -4.19 -2.99 -15.13
C GLU A 97 -4.56 -1.63 -14.50
N HIS A 98 -3.70 -1.12 -13.61
CA HIS A 98 -3.80 0.27 -13.16
C HIS A 98 -3.39 1.21 -14.28
N VAL A 99 -4.26 2.15 -14.60
CA VAL A 99 -4.04 3.14 -15.65
C VAL A 99 -4.32 4.54 -15.09
N ASP A 100 -3.37 5.41 -15.23
CA ASP A 100 -3.52 6.82 -14.97
C ASP A 100 -4.11 7.47 -16.22
N VAL A 101 -5.32 7.96 -16.09
CA VAL A 101 -6.15 8.54 -17.14
C VAL A 101 -6.08 10.05 -17.04
N GLU A 102 -5.52 10.70 -18.05
CA GLU A 102 -5.57 12.15 -18.20
C GLU A 102 -6.59 12.51 -19.29
N LEU A 103 -7.64 13.22 -18.91
CA LEU A 103 -8.70 13.67 -19.80
C LEU A 103 -8.63 15.19 -20.00
N ARG A 104 -8.56 15.64 -21.27
CA ARG A 104 -8.48 17.04 -21.65
C ARG A 104 -9.68 17.43 -22.50
N PRO A 105 -10.48 18.45 -22.11
CA PRO A 105 -11.56 18.94 -22.92
C PRO A 105 -11.04 19.72 -24.13
N ILE A 106 -11.67 19.57 -25.27
CA ILE A 106 -11.46 20.33 -26.50
C ILE A 106 -12.59 21.33 -26.64
N LEU A 107 -12.23 22.60 -26.71
CA LEU A 107 -13.18 23.70 -26.79
C LEU A 107 -13.27 24.27 -28.22
N ASP A 108 -14.48 24.66 -28.63
CA ASP A 108 -14.70 25.45 -29.84
C ASP A 108 -14.33 26.93 -29.61
N GLU A 109 -14.46 27.74 -30.66
CA GLU A 109 -14.19 29.19 -30.59
C GLU A 109 -15.12 29.95 -29.61
N GLN A 110 -16.26 29.37 -29.27
CA GLN A 110 -17.21 29.91 -28.30
C GLN A 110 -16.97 29.39 -26.86
N GLY A 111 -15.91 28.59 -26.64
CA GLY A 111 -15.55 28.02 -25.34
C GLY A 111 -16.50 26.90 -24.88
N ARG A 112 -17.21 26.23 -25.79
CA ARG A 112 -18.03 25.05 -25.51
C ARG A 112 -17.20 23.78 -25.71
N VAL A 113 -17.39 22.79 -24.86
CA VAL A 113 -16.72 21.48 -25.01
C VAL A 113 -17.34 20.73 -26.20
N VAL A 114 -16.54 20.38 -27.20
CA VAL A 114 -16.94 19.63 -28.40
C VAL A 114 -16.43 18.20 -28.43
N ALA A 115 -15.34 17.92 -27.69
CA ALA A 115 -14.76 16.60 -27.59
C ALA A 115 -13.81 16.53 -26.37
N PHE A 116 -13.26 15.34 -26.11
CA PHE A 116 -12.23 15.12 -25.12
C PHE A 116 -11.08 14.29 -25.71
N VAL A 117 -9.87 14.55 -25.25
CA VAL A 117 -8.72 13.67 -25.48
C VAL A 117 -8.42 12.96 -24.18
N GLU A 118 -8.47 11.64 -24.21
CA GLU A 118 -8.05 10.77 -23.12
C GLU A 118 -6.68 10.17 -23.43
N ARG A 119 -5.69 10.39 -22.55
CA ARG A 119 -4.37 9.77 -22.60
C ARG A 119 -4.20 8.82 -21.44
N LEU A 120 -3.61 7.66 -21.71
CA LEU A 120 -3.46 6.58 -20.75
C LEU A 120 -1.98 6.34 -20.46
N THR A 121 -1.66 6.20 -19.16
CA THR A 121 -0.34 5.76 -18.72
C THR A 121 -0.50 4.55 -17.81
N THR A 122 -0.03 3.38 -18.27
CA THR A 122 -0.06 2.16 -17.44
C THR A 122 0.90 2.28 -16.28
N ILE A 123 0.42 1.94 -15.07
CA ILE A 123 1.20 1.95 -13.85
C ILE A 123 1.82 0.57 -13.64
N THR A 124 3.16 0.53 -13.63
CA THR A 124 3.92 -0.69 -13.40
C THR A 124 4.31 -0.91 -11.93
N LEU A 125 4.15 0.12 -11.10
CA LEU A 125 4.52 0.09 -9.67
C LEU A 125 3.54 -0.71 -8.79
N ALA A 126 2.32 -0.96 -9.30
CA ALA A 126 1.30 -1.73 -8.60
C ALA A 126 0.53 -2.61 -9.58
N SER A 127 -0.04 -3.71 -9.07
CA SER A 127 -0.86 -4.64 -9.84
C SER A 127 -2.32 -4.62 -9.40
N ALA A 128 -3.20 -4.70 -10.37
CA ALA A 128 -4.62 -4.99 -10.18
C ALA A 128 -4.92 -6.50 -10.31
N GLN A 129 -3.89 -7.34 -10.37
CA GLN A 129 -3.96 -8.80 -10.43
C GLN A 129 -3.07 -9.40 -9.34
N PRO A 130 -3.29 -10.66 -8.93
CA PRO A 130 -2.36 -11.36 -8.05
C PRO A 130 -0.97 -11.40 -8.66
N GLN A 131 0.04 -11.05 -7.88
CA GLN A 131 1.44 -11.14 -8.30
C GLN A 131 2.36 -11.45 -7.13
N GLU A 132 3.50 -12.05 -7.44
CA GLU A 132 4.49 -12.48 -6.44
C GLU A 132 5.23 -11.31 -5.78
N GLN A 133 5.33 -10.15 -6.43
CA GLN A 133 6.07 -9.00 -5.91
C GLN A 133 5.31 -7.69 -6.11
N GLY A 134 5.62 -6.68 -5.27
CA GLY A 134 5.12 -5.32 -5.41
C GLY A 134 3.78 -5.05 -4.71
N LEU A 135 3.22 -3.90 -5.03
CA LEU A 135 1.94 -3.42 -4.50
C LEU A 135 0.77 -4.09 -5.22
N VAL A 136 -0.24 -4.50 -4.47
CA VAL A 136 -1.43 -5.19 -5.00
C VAL A 136 -2.69 -4.60 -4.39
N GLY A 137 -3.69 -4.30 -5.22
CA GLY A 137 -4.99 -3.81 -4.78
C GLY A 137 -5.80 -3.15 -5.90
N ARG A 138 -7.09 -2.95 -5.65
CA ARG A 138 -8.06 -2.28 -6.55
C ARG A 138 -8.98 -1.33 -5.79
N ALA A 139 -9.06 -1.46 -4.46
CA ALA A 139 -9.96 -0.68 -3.63
C ALA A 139 -9.75 0.83 -3.83
N PRO A 140 -10.81 1.66 -3.73
CA PRO A 140 -10.71 3.11 -3.91
C PRO A 140 -9.67 3.76 -2.99
N ALA A 141 -9.61 3.35 -1.71
CA ALA A 141 -8.63 3.85 -0.75
C ALA A 141 -7.18 3.51 -1.16
N PHE A 142 -6.93 2.32 -1.71
CA PHE A 142 -5.63 1.94 -2.24
C PHE A 142 -5.28 2.74 -3.51
N LYS A 143 -6.24 2.90 -4.44
CA LYS A 143 -6.05 3.72 -5.65
C LYS A 143 -5.69 5.18 -5.30
N ALA A 144 -6.31 5.77 -4.28
CA ALA A 144 -5.99 7.13 -3.83
C ALA A 144 -4.54 7.24 -3.31
N ALA A 145 -4.07 6.26 -2.52
CA ALA A 145 -2.69 6.21 -2.05
C ALA A 145 -1.70 6.01 -3.21
N LEU A 146 -2.05 5.13 -4.17
CA LEU A 146 -1.24 4.88 -5.36
C LEU A 146 -1.14 6.10 -6.29
N ALA A 147 -2.24 6.84 -6.48
CA ALA A 147 -2.25 8.09 -7.23
C ALA A 147 -1.34 9.16 -6.58
N SER A 148 -1.36 9.25 -5.24
CA SER A 148 -0.48 10.14 -4.49
C SER A 148 0.98 9.73 -4.65
N LEU A 149 1.28 8.43 -4.60
CA LEU A 149 2.61 7.88 -4.84
C LEU A 149 3.13 8.27 -6.22
N GLN A 150 2.31 8.08 -7.26
CA GLN A 150 2.71 8.42 -8.64
C GLN A 150 3.07 9.89 -8.84
N ARG A 151 2.32 10.79 -8.21
CA ARG A 151 2.61 12.23 -8.26
C ARG A 151 3.91 12.56 -7.53
N ALA A 152 4.16 11.91 -6.39
CA ALA A 152 5.35 12.15 -5.58
C ALA A 152 6.61 11.48 -6.16
N ALA A 153 6.49 10.31 -6.81
CA ALA A 153 7.64 9.51 -7.22
C ALA A 153 8.65 10.26 -8.11
N PRO A 154 8.27 10.99 -9.16
CA PRO A 154 9.22 11.72 -10.01
C PRO A 154 9.80 12.98 -9.35
N ALA A 155 9.18 13.49 -8.29
CA ALA A 155 9.63 14.70 -7.60
C ALA A 155 10.73 14.39 -6.57
N GLN A 156 11.60 15.37 -6.30
CA GLN A 156 12.66 15.24 -5.27
C GLN A 156 12.18 15.64 -3.86
N ILE A 157 10.89 15.88 -3.68
CA ILE A 157 10.32 16.25 -2.40
C ILE A 157 10.40 15.10 -1.39
N PRO A 158 10.64 15.37 -0.08
CA PRO A 158 10.53 14.37 0.97
C PRO A 158 9.11 13.77 1.02
N VAL A 159 9.02 12.45 1.14
CA VAL A 159 7.75 11.72 1.22
C VAL A 159 7.58 11.14 2.62
N LEU A 160 6.42 11.39 3.25
CA LEU A 160 6.05 10.82 4.53
C LEU A 160 4.92 9.79 4.36
N LEU A 161 5.21 8.51 4.55
CA LEU A 161 4.24 7.42 4.52
C LEU A 161 3.62 7.25 5.90
N GLN A 162 2.31 7.45 6.01
CA GLN A 162 1.57 7.32 7.26
C GLN A 162 0.58 6.17 7.16
N GLY A 163 0.60 5.25 8.11
CA GLY A 163 -0.31 4.11 8.14
C GLY A 163 0.03 3.14 9.25
N GLU A 164 -0.94 2.32 9.63
CA GLU A 164 -0.80 1.33 10.69
C GLU A 164 0.34 0.34 10.41
N SER A 165 0.80 -0.32 11.48
CA SER A 165 1.79 -1.40 11.33
C SER A 165 1.25 -2.50 10.43
N GLY A 166 2.10 -3.02 9.52
CA GLY A 166 1.70 -4.06 8.57
C GLY A 166 0.86 -3.60 7.38
N SER A 167 0.61 -2.29 7.18
CA SER A 167 -0.15 -1.74 6.04
C SER A 167 0.60 -1.77 4.69
N GLY A 168 1.92 -2.03 4.70
CA GLY A 168 2.76 -2.12 3.50
C GLY A 168 3.62 -0.89 3.23
N LYS A 169 3.93 -0.07 4.24
CA LYS A 169 4.76 1.16 4.12
C LYS A 169 6.09 0.91 3.39
N GLU A 170 6.78 -0.18 3.68
CA GLU A 170 8.04 -0.53 3.01
C GLU A 170 7.88 -0.75 1.51
N LEU A 171 6.81 -1.46 1.08
CA LEU A 171 6.53 -1.65 -0.34
C LEU A 171 6.22 -0.33 -1.05
N PHE A 172 5.51 0.58 -0.38
CA PHE A 172 5.28 1.94 -0.90
C PHE A 172 6.58 2.73 -1.00
N ALA A 173 7.48 2.65 -0.02
CA ALA A 173 8.79 3.30 -0.07
C ALA A 173 9.64 2.78 -1.26
N ARG A 174 9.66 1.45 -1.47
CA ARG A 174 10.31 0.84 -2.63
C ARG A 174 9.69 1.33 -3.95
N ALA A 175 8.37 1.44 -4.03
CA ALA A 175 7.69 1.94 -5.21
C ALA A 175 7.99 3.44 -5.47
N VAL A 176 8.07 4.27 -4.42
CA VAL A 176 8.53 5.68 -4.54
C VAL A 176 9.94 5.75 -5.09
N HIS A 177 10.86 4.92 -4.62
CA HIS A 177 12.23 4.84 -5.13
C HIS A 177 12.27 4.41 -6.59
N MET A 178 11.59 3.31 -6.93
CA MET A 178 11.53 2.73 -8.28
C MET A 178 10.93 3.70 -9.31
N GLY A 179 9.95 4.52 -8.92
CA GLY A 179 9.34 5.55 -9.77
C GLY A 179 10.09 6.88 -9.80
N SER A 180 11.28 6.97 -9.20
CA SER A 180 12.04 8.21 -9.07
C SER A 180 13.19 8.30 -10.11
N PRO A 181 13.72 9.52 -10.35
CA PRO A 181 14.94 9.68 -11.13
C PRO A 181 16.17 8.98 -10.51
N ARG A 182 16.08 8.54 -9.23
CA ARG A 182 17.13 7.84 -8.48
C ARG A 182 16.92 6.32 -8.42
N ALA A 183 16.04 5.76 -9.24
CA ALA A 183 15.71 4.34 -9.26
C ALA A 183 16.91 3.40 -9.48
N ASN A 184 17.96 3.89 -10.15
CA ASN A 184 19.20 3.14 -10.37
C ASN A 184 20.22 3.30 -9.24
N GLY A 185 19.97 4.20 -8.27
CA GLY A 185 20.80 4.39 -7.08
C GLY A 185 20.44 3.43 -5.96
N PRO A 186 21.16 3.48 -4.84
CA PRO A 186 20.85 2.62 -3.69
C PRO A 186 19.55 3.03 -2.99
N LEU A 187 18.75 2.04 -2.57
CA LEU A 187 17.70 2.24 -1.57
C LEU A 187 18.21 1.74 -0.22
N VAL A 188 18.56 2.66 0.66
CA VAL A 188 19.07 2.35 2.00
C VAL A 188 17.94 2.46 3.01
N VAL A 189 17.65 1.36 3.70
CA VAL A 189 16.60 1.27 4.71
C VAL A 189 17.22 1.40 6.10
N VAL A 190 16.67 2.28 6.91
CA VAL A 190 17.02 2.47 8.33
C VAL A 190 15.77 2.16 9.15
N ASP A 191 15.78 1.06 9.86
CA ASP A 191 14.74 0.77 10.86
C ASP A 191 15.10 1.52 12.15
N CYS A 192 14.23 2.47 12.53
CA CYS A 192 14.44 3.28 13.73
C CYS A 192 13.90 2.62 15.01
N THR A 193 13.34 1.41 14.92
CA THR A 193 12.67 0.73 16.02
C THR A 193 13.68 0.17 17.03
N GLY A 194 13.47 0.44 18.31
CA GLY A 194 14.25 -0.19 19.41
C GLY A 194 15.74 0.15 19.49
N LEU A 195 16.20 1.13 18.70
CA LEU A 195 17.60 1.55 18.73
C LEU A 195 17.85 2.52 19.90
N THR A 196 18.93 2.25 20.67
CA THR A 196 19.47 3.25 21.59
C THR A 196 20.07 4.42 20.81
N GLU A 197 20.19 5.60 21.45
CA GLU A 197 20.77 6.79 20.79
C GLU A 197 22.13 6.53 20.17
N SER A 198 23.03 5.85 20.91
CA SER A 198 24.37 5.54 20.45
C SER A 198 24.41 4.56 19.28
N LEU A 199 23.49 3.58 19.28
CA LEU A 199 23.39 2.62 18.19
C LEU A 199 22.81 3.30 16.95
N PHE A 200 21.72 4.08 17.09
CA PHE A 200 21.14 4.86 15.99
C PHE A 200 22.19 5.80 15.36
N GLU A 201 22.95 6.51 16.19
CA GLU A 201 24.00 7.41 15.72
C GLU A 201 25.09 6.68 14.95
N SER A 202 25.61 5.57 15.49
CA SER A 202 26.66 4.78 14.85
C SER A 202 26.23 4.07 13.58
N GLU A 203 24.96 3.61 13.50
CA GLU A 203 24.41 3.02 12.27
C GLU A 203 24.18 4.08 11.20
N LEU A 204 23.53 5.20 11.54
CA LEU A 204 23.16 6.22 10.55
C LEU A 204 24.38 7.00 10.05
N PHE A 205 25.28 7.45 10.95
CA PHE A 205 26.40 8.32 10.60
C PHE A 205 27.74 7.59 10.45
N GLY A 206 27.83 6.32 10.91
CA GLY A 206 29.08 5.60 10.93
C GLY A 206 30.03 6.07 12.03
N TYR A 207 31.19 5.47 12.08
CA TYR A 207 32.22 5.80 13.11
C TYR A 207 33.64 5.57 12.61
N GLU A 208 34.58 6.30 13.17
CA GLU A 208 36.02 6.10 12.96
C GLU A 208 36.57 5.03 13.91
N LYS A 209 37.69 4.43 13.53
CA LYS A 209 38.43 3.51 14.40
C LYS A 209 38.78 4.21 15.72
N GLY A 210 38.46 3.57 16.85
CA GLY A 210 38.72 4.10 18.20
C GLY A 210 37.66 5.06 18.74
N ALA A 211 36.53 5.26 18.03
CA ALA A 211 35.46 6.16 18.48
C ALA A 211 34.80 5.75 19.81
N PHE A 212 34.80 4.46 20.12
CA PHE A 212 34.31 3.88 21.38
C PHE A 212 34.95 2.51 21.61
N THR A 213 34.74 1.93 22.80
CA THR A 213 35.22 0.58 23.13
C THR A 213 34.58 -0.46 22.20
N GLY A 214 35.37 -1.14 21.37
CA GLY A 214 34.91 -2.07 20.35
C GLY A 214 34.95 -1.53 18.92
N ALA A 215 35.23 -0.24 18.69
CA ALA A 215 35.39 0.34 17.36
C ALA A 215 36.76 -0.01 16.76
N ASN A 216 36.96 -1.28 16.41
CA ASN A 216 38.25 -1.80 15.90
C ASN A 216 38.57 -1.37 14.46
N GLN A 217 37.54 -1.02 13.67
CA GLN A 217 37.63 -0.59 12.29
C GLN A 217 36.67 0.59 12.05
N ARG A 218 36.92 1.37 11.00
CA ARG A 218 35.96 2.37 10.52
C ARG A 218 34.70 1.68 9.96
N LYS A 219 33.52 2.23 10.25
CA LYS A 219 32.23 1.81 9.64
C LYS A 219 31.65 2.98 8.88
N ILE A 220 31.32 2.73 7.61
CA ILE A 220 30.55 3.68 6.77
C ILE A 220 29.10 3.69 7.28
N GLY A 221 28.53 4.89 7.49
CA GLY A 221 27.16 5.06 7.95
C GLY A 221 26.13 4.89 6.82
N LEU A 222 24.89 4.56 7.19
CA LEU A 222 23.79 4.38 6.23
C LEU A 222 23.47 5.67 5.47
N ALA A 223 23.66 6.85 6.08
CA ALA A 223 23.52 8.13 5.38
C ALA A 223 24.55 8.31 4.25
N GLU A 224 25.80 7.88 4.45
CA GLU A 224 26.85 7.89 3.42
C GLU A 224 26.53 6.88 2.30
N ALA A 225 26.06 5.68 2.69
CA ALA A 225 25.69 4.61 1.77
C ALA A 225 24.47 4.98 0.88
N ALA A 226 23.62 5.92 1.31
CA ALA A 226 22.46 6.38 0.56
C ALA A 226 22.79 7.42 -0.54
N HIS A 227 24.06 7.82 -0.66
CA HIS A 227 24.49 8.83 -1.62
C HIS A 227 24.09 8.47 -3.07
N GLY A 228 23.52 9.42 -3.79
CA GLY A 228 23.00 9.23 -5.14
C GLY A 228 21.67 8.45 -5.24
N GLY A 229 21.16 7.96 -4.10
CA GLY A 229 19.98 7.12 -4.02
C GLY A 229 18.85 7.68 -3.15
N THR A 230 18.23 6.79 -2.37
CA THR A 230 17.13 7.10 -1.45
C THR A 230 17.46 6.59 -0.06
N LEU A 231 17.32 7.45 0.95
CA LEU A 231 17.34 7.08 2.36
C LEU A 231 15.89 6.87 2.82
N PHE A 232 15.57 5.67 3.25
CA PHE A 232 14.26 5.32 3.80
C PHE A 232 14.37 5.13 5.31
N LEU A 233 13.70 6.01 6.07
CA LEU A 233 13.62 5.96 7.53
C LEU A 233 12.28 5.30 7.91
N ASP A 234 12.32 4.02 8.29
CA ASP A 234 11.12 3.33 8.76
C ASP A 234 10.92 3.61 10.26
N GLU A 235 9.66 3.83 10.64
CA GLU A 235 9.22 4.18 11.98
C GLU A 235 9.95 5.42 12.55
N ILE A 236 10.00 6.52 11.76
CA ILE A 236 10.67 7.77 12.14
C ILE A 236 10.19 8.34 13.49
N GLY A 237 8.95 8.05 13.90
CA GLY A 237 8.40 8.43 15.20
C GLY A 237 9.06 7.72 16.41
N GLU A 238 9.95 6.74 16.18
CA GLU A 238 10.70 6.05 17.22
C GLU A 238 12.07 6.73 17.50
N VAL A 239 12.49 7.66 16.64
CA VAL A 239 13.81 8.32 16.78
C VAL A 239 13.88 9.12 18.09
N PRO A 240 14.88 8.89 18.95
CA PRO A 240 15.05 9.64 20.19
C PRO A 240 15.20 11.14 19.95
N LEU A 241 14.64 11.98 20.84
CA LEU A 241 14.56 13.43 20.67
C LEU A 241 15.95 14.07 20.45
N ALA A 242 16.99 13.58 21.14
CA ALA A 242 18.37 14.05 20.96
C ALA A 242 18.91 13.78 19.54
N MET A 243 18.49 12.67 18.92
CA MET A 243 18.90 12.30 17.57
C MET A 243 18.12 13.05 16.49
N GLN A 244 16.91 13.52 16.78
CA GLN A 244 16.12 14.32 15.84
C GLN A 244 16.85 15.60 15.42
N VAL A 245 17.66 16.22 16.31
CA VAL A 245 18.48 17.40 15.98
C VAL A 245 19.55 17.06 14.93
N LYS A 246 20.23 15.92 15.11
CA LYS A 246 21.28 15.49 14.17
C LYS A 246 20.66 15.08 12.82
N LEU A 247 19.51 14.42 12.87
CA LEU A 247 18.76 14.03 11.68
C LEU A 247 18.26 15.26 10.89
N LEU A 248 17.77 16.29 11.59
CA LEU A 248 17.37 17.55 10.94
C LEU A 248 18.52 18.16 10.15
N ARG A 249 19.73 18.27 10.77
CA ARG A 249 20.92 18.79 10.09
C ARG A 249 21.28 17.97 8.84
N LEU A 250 21.24 16.64 8.95
CA LEU A 250 21.46 15.75 7.81
C LEU A 250 20.47 16.03 6.67
N ILE A 251 19.19 16.18 6.99
CA ILE A 251 18.14 16.38 5.96
C ILE A 251 18.22 17.78 5.34
N GLU A 252 18.64 18.80 6.09
CA GLU A 252 18.74 20.18 5.59
C GLU A 252 19.98 20.43 4.74
N SER A 253 21.12 19.99 5.23
CA SER A 253 22.43 20.31 4.62
C SER A 253 23.06 19.16 3.84
N GLY A 254 22.51 17.94 3.97
CA GLY A 254 23.15 16.72 3.43
C GLY A 254 24.46 16.38 4.15
N SER A 255 24.78 17.04 5.27
CA SER A 255 26.09 16.97 5.92
C SER A 255 26.00 16.39 7.32
N PHE A 256 26.97 15.56 7.69
CA PHE A 256 27.07 14.95 9.02
C PHE A 256 28.52 14.66 9.38
N ARG A 257 28.77 14.26 10.63
CA ARG A 257 30.09 13.81 11.09
C ARG A 257 29.96 12.39 11.65
N PRO A 258 30.80 11.44 11.17
CA PRO A 258 30.89 10.12 11.80
C PRO A 258 31.31 10.25 13.28
N VAL A 259 30.88 9.28 14.09
CA VAL A 259 31.23 9.26 15.52
C VAL A 259 32.75 9.19 15.69
N GLY A 260 33.30 10.07 16.53
CA GLY A 260 34.74 10.18 16.73
C GLY A 260 35.51 10.90 15.63
N SER A 261 34.82 11.48 14.60
CA SER A 261 35.46 12.20 13.50
C SER A 261 35.23 13.71 13.59
N LEU A 262 36.25 14.48 13.22
CA LEU A 262 36.14 15.92 12.98
C LEU A 262 35.79 16.25 11.54
N ARG A 263 35.89 15.26 10.63
CA ARG A 263 35.65 15.42 9.21
C ARG A 263 34.14 15.47 8.98
N THR A 264 33.67 16.48 8.21
CA THR A 264 32.34 16.53 7.71
C THR A 264 32.23 15.69 6.41
N VAL A 265 31.24 14.82 6.34
CA VAL A 265 30.86 14.02 5.18
C VAL A 265 29.60 14.62 4.60
N HIS A 266 29.48 14.61 3.27
CA HIS A 266 28.30 15.09 2.54
C HIS A 266 27.65 13.94 1.76
N SER A 267 26.33 13.82 1.87
CA SER A 267 25.53 12.83 1.15
C SER A 267 24.32 13.48 0.52
N ASP A 268 24.17 13.31 -0.80
CA ASP A 268 22.98 13.72 -1.54
C ASP A 268 22.07 12.53 -1.74
N PHE A 269 20.92 12.53 -1.06
CA PHE A 269 19.92 11.48 -1.14
C PHE A 269 18.52 12.07 -1.18
N ARG A 270 17.58 11.29 -1.72
CA ARG A 270 16.16 11.53 -1.56
C ARG A 270 15.68 10.94 -0.24
N LEU A 271 14.86 11.69 0.50
CA LEU A 271 14.28 11.21 1.76
C LEU A 271 12.89 10.61 1.55
N VAL A 272 12.68 9.40 2.07
CA VAL A 272 11.37 8.79 2.32
C VAL A 272 11.32 8.42 3.79
N SER A 273 10.24 8.76 4.48
CA SER A 273 10.02 8.42 5.89
C SER A 273 8.72 7.68 6.07
N ALA A 274 8.63 6.78 7.05
CA ALA A 274 7.40 6.08 7.37
C ALA A 274 7.14 6.06 8.87
N THR A 275 5.87 6.06 9.27
CA THR A 275 5.47 5.91 10.67
C THR A 275 4.03 5.45 10.82
N HIS A 276 3.73 4.76 11.90
CA HIS A 276 2.37 4.50 12.37
C HIS A 276 1.92 5.50 13.45
N LYS A 277 2.88 6.29 14.01
CA LYS A 277 2.60 7.22 15.10
C LYS A 277 1.99 8.54 14.60
N PRO A 278 1.14 9.19 15.39
CA PRO A 278 0.54 10.48 15.08
C PRO A 278 1.54 11.62 15.32
N LEU A 279 2.46 11.86 14.40
CA LEU A 279 3.56 12.83 14.58
C LEU A 279 3.08 14.23 14.98
N LYS A 280 1.93 14.71 14.48
CA LYS A 280 1.38 16.01 14.87
C LYS A 280 1.04 16.07 16.37
N GLN A 281 0.50 14.99 16.91
CA GLN A 281 0.24 14.87 18.34
C GLN A 281 1.55 14.83 19.12
N MET A 282 2.55 14.05 18.66
CA MET A 282 3.87 13.99 19.27
C MET A 282 4.57 15.35 19.29
N VAL A 283 4.37 16.19 18.26
CA VAL A 283 4.86 17.59 18.26
C VAL A 283 4.20 18.40 19.36
N ALA A 284 2.88 18.31 19.51
CA ALA A 284 2.14 19.00 20.56
C ALA A 284 2.56 18.53 21.97
N GLU A 285 2.93 17.28 22.13
CA GLU A 285 3.43 16.67 23.38
C GLU A 285 4.93 16.92 23.62
N GLY A 286 5.64 17.54 22.68
CA GLY A 286 7.08 17.81 22.77
C GLY A 286 7.98 16.57 22.63
N THR A 287 7.44 15.43 22.19
CA THR A 287 8.20 14.17 21.97
C THR A 287 8.75 14.06 20.55
N PHE A 288 8.30 14.93 19.65
CA PHE A 288 8.82 15.09 18.29
C PHE A 288 9.01 16.57 17.96
N ARG A 289 10.12 16.93 17.32
CA ARG A 289 10.41 18.31 16.98
C ARG A 289 9.57 18.82 15.83
N GLU A 290 9.03 20.02 15.95
CA GLU A 290 8.20 20.67 14.94
C GLU A 290 8.98 20.95 13.64
N ASP A 291 10.22 21.43 13.75
CA ASP A 291 11.10 21.72 12.62
C ASP A 291 11.39 20.46 11.78
N LEU A 292 11.70 19.34 12.44
CA LEU A 292 11.89 18.05 11.77
C LEU A 292 10.59 17.58 11.10
N TYR A 293 9.44 17.72 11.79
CA TYR A 293 8.15 17.33 11.22
C TYR A 293 7.89 18.03 9.89
N TYR A 294 8.04 19.37 9.82
CA TYR A 294 7.82 20.09 8.56
C TYR A 294 8.84 19.73 7.48
N ARG A 295 10.06 19.37 7.85
CA ARG A 295 11.09 18.99 6.90
C ARG A 295 10.84 17.63 6.25
N ILE A 296 10.30 16.66 7.00
CA ILE A 296 10.00 15.30 6.50
C ILE A 296 8.61 15.18 5.85
N SER A 297 7.66 16.07 6.20
CA SER A 297 6.26 16.01 5.75
C SER A 297 5.99 16.78 4.46
N GLY A 298 6.98 16.86 3.55
CA GLY A 298 6.85 17.57 2.29
C GLY A 298 5.70 17.07 1.43
N PHE A 299 5.52 15.75 1.34
CA PHE A 299 4.39 15.11 0.67
C PHE A 299 3.89 13.92 1.50
N PRO A 300 2.88 14.10 2.34
CA PRO A 300 2.31 13.02 3.14
C PRO A 300 1.41 12.12 2.28
N ILE A 301 1.60 10.80 2.42
CA ILE A 301 0.76 9.76 1.81
C ILE A 301 0.18 8.89 2.92
N ARG A 302 -1.15 8.88 3.07
CA ARG A 302 -1.83 7.97 3.98
C ARG A 302 -2.06 6.63 3.31
N LEU A 303 -1.58 5.56 3.94
CA LEU A 303 -1.86 4.20 3.53
C LEU A 303 -3.11 3.70 4.26
N PRO A 304 -4.08 3.10 3.54
CA PRO A 304 -5.27 2.55 4.17
C PRO A 304 -4.94 1.31 4.99
N ALA A 305 -5.62 1.15 6.12
CA ALA A 305 -5.65 -0.10 6.84
C ALA A 305 -6.38 -1.18 6.02
N LEU A 306 -6.13 -2.47 6.30
CA LEU A 306 -6.73 -3.56 5.51
C LEU A 306 -8.27 -3.54 5.60
N ARG A 307 -8.84 -3.17 6.75
CA ARG A 307 -10.29 -2.99 6.93
C ARG A 307 -10.90 -1.85 6.11
N GLU A 308 -10.11 -0.88 5.65
CA GLU A 308 -10.54 0.21 4.75
C GLU A 308 -10.47 -0.21 3.27
N ARG A 309 -10.00 -1.45 2.99
CA ARG A 309 -9.81 -2.02 1.65
C ARG A 309 -10.14 -3.52 1.61
N VAL A 310 -11.21 -3.92 2.30
CA VAL A 310 -11.65 -5.34 2.42
C VAL A 310 -11.88 -5.97 1.04
N GLU A 311 -12.33 -5.19 0.06
CA GLU A 311 -12.49 -5.58 -1.35
C GLU A 311 -11.19 -6.14 -1.98
N ASP A 312 -10.04 -5.77 -1.44
CA ASP A 312 -8.73 -6.28 -1.88
C ASP A 312 -8.34 -7.60 -1.21
N LEU A 313 -9.08 -8.05 -0.20
CA LEU A 313 -8.73 -9.23 0.59
C LEU A 313 -8.55 -10.50 -0.26
N PRO A 314 -9.47 -10.85 -1.20
CA PRO A 314 -9.29 -12.03 -2.06
C PRO A 314 -8.00 -11.93 -2.89
N LEU A 315 -7.75 -10.77 -3.46
CA LEU A 315 -6.59 -10.49 -4.30
C LEU A 315 -5.27 -10.56 -3.50
N LEU A 316 -5.25 -9.96 -2.32
CA LEU A 316 -4.11 -9.98 -1.41
C LEU A 316 -3.82 -11.39 -0.89
N ALA A 317 -4.86 -12.13 -0.48
CA ALA A 317 -4.72 -13.50 -0.01
C ALA A 317 -4.12 -14.40 -1.11
N GLN A 318 -4.64 -14.31 -2.33
CA GLN A 318 -4.10 -15.06 -3.46
C GLN A 318 -2.64 -14.68 -3.76
N SER A 319 -2.29 -13.39 -3.76
CA SER A 319 -0.91 -12.92 -3.96
C SER A 319 0.03 -13.43 -2.86
N LEU A 320 -0.41 -13.40 -1.60
CA LEU A 320 0.38 -13.89 -0.47
C LEU A 320 0.60 -15.40 -0.56
N LEU A 321 -0.44 -16.17 -0.90
CA LEU A 321 -0.32 -17.62 -1.08
C LEU A 321 0.62 -17.97 -2.24
N GLN A 322 0.60 -17.23 -3.36
CA GLN A 322 1.56 -17.39 -4.46
C GLN A 322 3.01 -17.14 -4.03
N ARG A 323 3.24 -16.12 -3.18
CA ARG A 323 4.58 -15.79 -2.64
C ARG A 323 5.14 -16.85 -1.69
N MET A 324 4.26 -17.46 -0.89
CA MET A 324 4.64 -18.40 0.18
C MET A 324 4.76 -19.84 -0.27
N ALA A 325 4.05 -20.20 -1.32
CA ALA A 325 3.95 -21.59 -1.76
C ALA A 325 4.74 -21.84 -3.04
N GLY A 326 5.39 -23.01 -3.09
CA GLY A 326 5.74 -23.62 -4.38
C GLY A 326 4.46 -24.00 -5.15
N LYS A 327 4.60 -24.58 -6.34
CA LYS A 327 3.45 -25.12 -7.08
C LYS A 327 3.09 -26.52 -6.57
N PRO A 328 1.81 -26.85 -6.37
CA PRO A 328 0.61 -26.02 -6.61
C PRO A 328 0.35 -24.98 -5.50
N THR A 329 -0.15 -23.80 -5.88
CA THR A 329 -0.52 -22.73 -4.94
C THR A 329 -1.81 -23.09 -4.21
N PRO A 330 -1.86 -23.08 -2.86
CA PRO A 330 -3.07 -23.29 -2.09
C PRO A 330 -4.15 -22.26 -2.45
N ARG A 331 -5.41 -22.62 -2.24
CA ARG A 331 -6.56 -21.73 -2.47
C ARG A 331 -7.38 -21.59 -1.18
N LEU A 332 -8.04 -20.44 -1.04
CA LEU A 332 -9.07 -20.25 -0.01
C LEU A 332 -10.40 -20.77 -0.52
N SER A 333 -11.17 -21.45 0.35
CA SER A 333 -12.60 -21.68 0.12
C SER A 333 -13.38 -20.38 0.29
N ASP A 334 -14.57 -20.29 -0.32
CA ASP A 334 -15.42 -19.12 -0.19
C ASP A 334 -15.83 -18.86 1.28
N ASP A 335 -16.11 -19.91 2.03
CA ASP A 335 -16.44 -19.82 3.48
C ASP A 335 -15.26 -19.28 4.31
N ALA A 336 -14.02 -19.71 4.00
CA ALA A 336 -12.83 -19.20 4.68
C ALA A 336 -12.58 -17.72 4.34
N LEU A 337 -12.84 -17.33 3.08
CA LEU A 337 -12.75 -15.95 2.66
C LEU A 337 -13.78 -15.06 3.37
N GLN A 338 -15.05 -15.49 3.43
CA GLN A 338 -16.10 -14.77 4.16
C GLN A 338 -15.76 -14.60 5.64
N GLN A 339 -15.19 -15.60 6.29
CA GLN A 339 -14.75 -15.48 7.68
C GLN A 339 -13.62 -14.47 7.84
N LEU A 340 -12.67 -14.43 6.92
CA LEU A 340 -11.60 -13.43 6.90
C LEU A 340 -12.13 -12.02 6.65
N GLU A 341 -13.13 -11.83 5.79
CA GLU A 341 -13.73 -10.52 5.50
C GLU A 341 -14.40 -9.87 6.72
N LEU A 342 -14.85 -10.68 7.66
CA LEU A 342 -15.43 -10.21 8.93
C LEU A 342 -14.38 -9.80 9.97
N HIS A 343 -13.10 -10.11 9.74
CA HIS A 343 -12.04 -9.85 10.69
C HIS A 343 -11.46 -8.42 10.53
N PRO A 344 -11.23 -7.68 11.64
CA PRO A 344 -10.79 -6.27 11.60
C PRO A 344 -9.32 -6.07 11.21
N PHE A 345 -8.50 -7.11 11.22
CA PHE A 345 -7.07 -7.10 10.90
C PHE A 345 -6.26 -6.00 11.59
N PRO A 346 -6.16 -5.97 12.93
CA PRO A 346 -5.35 -4.97 13.63
C PRO A 346 -3.86 -5.00 13.22
N GLY A 347 -3.33 -6.14 12.79
CA GLY A 347 -1.98 -6.29 12.22
C GLY A 347 -1.93 -6.18 10.70
N ASN A 348 -3.03 -5.80 10.05
CA ASN A 348 -3.13 -5.54 8.61
C ASN A 348 -2.63 -6.71 7.73
N ILE A 349 -1.88 -6.41 6.66
CA ILE A 349 -1.38 -7.41 5.71
C ILE A 349 -0.36 -8.36 6.39
N ARG A 350 0.36 -7.89 7.41
CA ARG A 350 1.29 -8.74 8.17
C ARG A 350 0.54 -9.83 8.92
N GLU A 351 -0.58 -9.49 9.53
CA GLU A 351 -1.46 -10.44 10.20
C GLU A 351 -2.10 -11.41 9.21
N LEU A 352 -2.68 -10.90 8.13
CA LEU A 352 -3.24 -11.74 7.06
C LEU A 352 -2.20 -12.75 6.54
N ARG A 353 -0.97 -12.32 6.31
CA ARG A 353 0.12 -13.21 5.89
C ARG A 353 0.35 -14.33 6.91
N ASN A 354 0.45 -14.00 8.20
CA ASN A 354 0.69 -14.99 9.25
C ASN A 354 -0.46 -15.99 9.37
N ILE A 355 -1.71 -15.51 9.24
CA ILE A 355 -2.91 -16.37 9.23
C ILE A 355 -2.84 -17.36 8.06
N LEU A 356 -2.58 -16.88 6.85
CA LEU A 356 -2.51 -17.73 5.66
C LEU A 356 -1.31 -18.69 5.70
N GLU A 357 -0.16 -18.23 6.22
CA GLU A 357 1.03 -19.07 6.39
C GLU A 357 0.77 -20.23 7.36
N ARG A 358 0.04 -19.97 8.45
CA ARG A 358 -0.38 -21.01 9.38
C ARG A 358 -1.43 -21.93 8.76
N ALA A 359 -2.48 -21.37 8.16
CA ALA A 359 -3.61 -22.14 7.62
C ALA A 359 -3.16 -23.14 6.52
N ARG A 360 -2.21 -22.75 5.66
CA ARG A 360 -1.69 -23.64 4.60
C ARG A 360 -1.00 -24.90 5.14
N LEU A 361 -0.47 -24.85 6.37
CA LEU A 361 0.19 -26.02 6.98
C LEU A 361 -0.79 -27.10 7.42
N PHE A 362 -2.09 -26.77 7.50
CA PHE A 362 -3.17 -27.71 7.83
C PHE A 362 -4.01 -28.09 6.60
N ALA A 363 -3.77 -27.49 5.46
CA ALA A 363 -4.51 -27.71 4.22
C ALA A 363 -3.76 -28.70 3.31
N ASP A 364 -3.75 -29.99 3.67
CA ASP A 364 -3.01 -31.06 2.98
C ASP A 364 -3.44 -31.23 1.52
N ASP A 365 -4.71 -30.95 1.20
CA ASP A 365 -5.26 -31.00 -0.17
C ASP A 365 -5.09 -29.68 -0.95
N GLY A 366 -4.42 -28.70 -0.36
CA GLY A 366 -4.21 -27.38 -0.96
C GLY A 366 -5.43 -26.46 -0.93
N LEU A 367 -6.53 -26.83 -0.21
CA LEU A 367 -7.70 -25.99 -0.02
C LEU A 367 -7.82 -25.55 1.45
N ILE A 368 -7.64 -24.26 1.68
CA ILE A 368 -7.76 -23.65 3.03
C ILE A 368 -9.25 -23.44 3.33
N ARG A 369 -9.75 -24.12 4.35
CA ARG A 369 -11.13 -24.04 4.84
C ARG A 369 -11.21 -23.31 6.19
N PRO A 370 -12.41 -22.95 6.68
CA PRO A 370 -12.59 -22.29 7.97
C PRO A 370 -11.90 -22.98 9.15
N GLU A 371 -11.92 -24.32 9.19
CA GLU A 371 -11.28 -25.11 10.24
C GLU A 371 -9.75 -25.00 10.28
N HIS A 372 -9.12 -24.54 9.20
CA HIS A 372 -7.67 -24.29 9.11
C HIS A 372 -7.29 -22.89 9.63
N LEU A 373 -8.27 -21.97 9.74
CA LEU A 373 -8.05 -20.63 10.25
C LEU A 373 -7.92 -20.65 11.80
N PRO A 374 -7.21 -19.67 12.39
CA PRO A 374 -7.22 -19.50 13.84
C PRO A 374 -8.63 -19.27 14.40
N GLU A 375 -8.91 -19.79 15.61
CA GLU A 375 -10.22 -19.71 16.28
C GLU A 375 -10.65 -18.26 16.59
N ASP A 376 -9.72 -17.31 16.62
CA ASP A 376 -9.91 -15.90 16.92
C ASP A 376 -10.20 -15.05 15.66
N ILE A 377 -10.32 -15.66 14.50
CA ILE A 377 -10.70 -14.97 13.27
C ILE A 377 -12.21 -14.83 13.18
N GLY A 378 -12.71 -13.60 13.11
CA GLY A 378 -14.13 -13.29 13.01
C GLY A 378 -14.45 -11.83 13.36
N PRO A 379 -15.75 -11.47 13.48
CA PRO A 379 -16.18 -10.10 13.74
C PRO A 379 -15.66 -9.58 15.09
N ALA A 380 -15.42 -8.26 15.16
CA ALA A 380 -14.81 -7.55 16.29
C ALA A 380 -15.49 -7.71 17.67
N GLY A 381 -16.61 -8.43 17.76
CA GLY A 381 -17.26 -8.79 19.02
C GLY A 381 -16.78 -10.12 19.62
N ALA A 382 -16.00 -10.92 18.87
CA ALA A 382 -15.39 -12.16 19.38
C ALA A 382 -14.05 -11.90 20.09
N PHE A 383 -13.44 -10.73 19.90
CA PHE A 383 -12.31 -10.28 20.71
C PHE A 383 -12.83 -9.73 22.05
N THR A 384 -13.11 -10.57 23.00
CA THR A 384 -13.11 -10.15 24.38
C THR A 384 -11.68 -9.72 24.72
N THR A 385 -11.42 -8.41 24.62
CA THR A 385 -10.29 -7.75 25.26
C THR A 385 -10.38 -8.03 26.76
N GLY A 386 -9.87 -9.15 27.18
CA GLY A 386 -9.96 -9.59 28.57
C GLY A 386 -9.71 -11.08 28.78
N GLY A 387 -9.61 -11.86 27.70
CA GLY A 387 -9.59 -13.33 27.76
C GLY A 387 -8.39 -14.00 28.40
N ARG A 388 -7.48 -13.28 29.06
CA ARG A 388 -6.41 -13.92 29.85
C ARG A 388 -6.53 -13.75 31.36
N ARG A 389 -7.41 -12.84 31.88
CA ARG A 389 -7.60 -12.69 33.32
C ARG A 389 -9.04 -12.95 33.81
N SER A 390 -10.10 -12.61 33.01
CA SER A 390 -11.50 -12.85 33.44
C SER A 390 -11.92 -14.31 33.33
N ASN A 391 -11.50 -15.04 32.30
CA ASN A 391 -11.83 -16.46 32.13
C ASN A 391 -11.24 -17.40 33.19
N LEU A 392 -10.26 -16.97 33.95
CA LEU A 392 -9.63 -17.78 34.99
C LEU A 392 -10.46 -17.74 36.27
N GLY A 393 -11.09 -16.60 36.60
CA GLY A 393 -12.01 -16.46 37.72
C GLY A 393 -13.35 -17.16 37.49
N GLU A 394 -13.90 -17.02 36.29
CA GLU A 394 -15.15 -17.68 35.88
C GLU A 394 -14.98 -19.20 35.79
N LEU A 395 -13.83 -19.70 35.35
CA LEU A 395 -13.54 -21.13 35.31
C LEU A 395 -13.42 -21.73 36.71
N ALA A 396 -12.82 -21.03 37.67
CA ALA A 396 -12.71 -21.42 39.04
C ALA A 396 -14.12 -21.46 39.71
N GLN A 397 -14.93 -20.43 39.43
CA GLN A 397 -16.29 -20.33 39.92
C GLN A 397 -17.23 -21.40 39.32
N ALA A 398 -17.07 -21.68 38.02
CA ALA A 398 -17.81 -22.76 37.35
C ALA A 398 -17.42 -24.15 37.89
N LEU A 399 -16.14 -24.36 38.20
CA LEU A 399 -15.66 -25.61 38.80
C LEU A 399 -16.24 -25.84 40.21
N GLU A 400 -16.38 -24.78 41.01
CA GLU A 400 -16.97 -24.85 42.37
C GLU A 400 -18.49 -25.07 42.36
N GLN A 401 -19.19 -24.56 41.34
CA GLN A 401 -20.64 -24.62 41.25
C GLN A 401 -21.17 -25.83 40.47
N PHE A 402 -20.35 -26.44 39.63
CA PHE A 402 -20.76 -27.53 38.74
C PHE A 402 -20.67 -28.91 39.47
N LYS A 403 -21.80 -29.58 39.59
CA LYS A 403 -21.88 -30.88 40.24
C LYS A 403 -21.88 -32.08 39.28
N GLY A 404 -21.00 -32.04 38.26
CA GLY A 404 -20.87 -33.08 37.26
C GLY A 404 -19.41 -33.50 37.02
N SER A 405 -19.21 -34.41 36.06
CA SER A 405 -17.88 -34.84 35.65
C SER A 405 -17.14 -33.71 34.89
N ARG A 406 -15.80 -33.79 34.85
CA ARG A 406 -14.97 -32.81 34.08
C ARG A 406 -15.26 -32.82 32.56
N SER A 407 -15.69 -33.98 32.05
CA SER A 407 -16.15 -34.13 30.67
C SER A 407 -17.43 -33.35 30.39
N GLU A 408 -18.40 -33.44 31.32
CA GLU A 408 -19.65 -32.69 31.25
C GLU A 408 -19.44 -31.19 31.46
N LEU A 409 -18.52 -30.78 32.33
CA LEU A 409 -18.13 -29.37 32.48
C LEU A 409 -17.46 -28.82 31.20
N ALA A 410 -16.59 -29.60 30.54
CA ALA A 410 -16.00 -29.22 29.29
C ALA A 410 -17.04 -28.99 28.19
N SER A 411 -18.02 -29.91 28.10
CA SER A 411 -19.14 -29.78 27.16
C SER A 411 -20.05 -28.58 27.48
N HIS A 412 -20.32 -28.33 28.77
CA HIS A 412 -21.10 -27.17 29.21
C HIS A 412 -20.40 -25.81 28.91
N LEU A 413 -19.08 -25.78 28.97
CA LEU A 413 -18.26 -24.61 28.68
C LEU A 413 -17.86 -24.51 27.18
N GLY A 414 -18.39 -25.39 26.33
CA GLY A 414 -18.13 -25.38 24.89
C GLY A 414 -16.68 -25.62 24.52
N MET A 415 -15.90 -26.36 25.31
CA MET A 415 -14.48 -26.62 25.05
C MET A 415 -14.14 -28.11 25.14
N SER A 416 -13.01 -28.51 24.53
CA SER A 416 -12.55 -29.90 24.67
C SER A 416 -12.03 -30.18 26.10
N GLU A 417 -12.16 -31.41 26.56
CA GLU A 417 -11.66 -31.86 27.86
C GLU A 417 -10.15 -31.59 28.01
N ARG A 418 -9.38 -31.77 26.97
CA ARG A 418 -7.93 -31.43 26.91
C ARG A 418 -7.68 -29.94 27.13
N THR A 419 -8.54 -29.07 26.61
CA THR A 419 -8.45 -27.61 26.80
C THR A 419 -8.80 -27.24 28.23
N LEU A 420 -9.83 -27.86 28.81
CA LEU A 420 -10.20 -27.68 30.19
C LEU A 420 -9.08 -28.09 31.16
N TYR A 421 -8.50 -29.28 30.99
CA TYR A 421 -7.36 -29.74 31.80
C TYR A 421 -6.14 -28.80 31.73
N ARG A 422 -5.79 -28.31 30.54
CA ARG A 422 -4.69 -27.35 30.39
C ARG A 422 -4.95 -26.03 31.10
N ARG A 423 -6.20 -25.55 31.13
CA ARG A 423 -6.59 -24.32 31.82
C ARG A 423 -6.63 -24.52 33.34
N LEU A 424 -7.14 -25.63 33.82
CA LEU A 424 -7.17 -25.98 35.26
C LEU A 424 -5.73 -26.12 35.79
N LYS A 425 -4.84 -26.78 35.05
CA LYS A 425 -3.42 -26.88 35.38
C LYS A 425 -2.71 -25.53 35.46
N ALA A 426 -3.08 -24.59 34.59
CA ALA A 426 -2.55 -23.21 34.60
C ALA A 426 -3.04 -22.40 35.82
N LEU A 427 -4.16 -22.82 36.45
CA LEU A 427 -4.72 -22.26 37.69
C LEU A 427 -4.20 -22.95 38.96
N GLY A 428 -3.39 -24.00 38.85
CA GLY A 428 -2.99 -24.82 39.98
C GLY A 428 -4.13 -25.66 40.57
N LEU A 429 -5.27 -25.82 39.87
CA LEU A 429 -6.42 -26.62 40.22
C LEU A 429 -6.31 -27.98 39.52
N ASN A 430 -5.88 -29.01 40.26
CA ASN A 430 -5.80 -30.40 39.77
C ASN A 430 -7.09 -31.19 39.93
#